data_7f5b58e2690d3446f6fa61fe1fe9d60a
#
_entry.id   7f5b58e2690d3446f6fa61fe1fe9d60a
#
_cell.length_a   1.000
_cell.length_b   1.000
_cell.length_c   1.000
_cell.angle_alpha   90.00
_cell.angle_beta   90.00
_cell.angle_gamma   90.00
#
_symmetry.space_group_name_H-M   'P 1'
#
loop_
_entity.id
_entity.type
_entity.pdbx_description
1 polymer ?
#
loop_
_entity_poly.entity_id
_entity_poly.type
_entity_poly.pdbx_seq_one_letter_code
_entity_poly.pdbx_strand_id
1 'polypeptide(L)'
;MLSFNSKSIFFRTTAVALLAAFSCIGPYLHYKEQTASKQKKSIHSLPDFASFDNVTQKKKAFFDFLRPMVAIENQRVLQERAFLESLDLQNMTAKHRDRLNKLALSYNVTLSIEEASEDSINELLVRANVLPEALVMIQAANESAWGTSRFARQANNLFGQWCYTPGCGVVPLERVQGAFHEVATFSSVQDSVHGYFMNVNRNRAYKELREIRATLDMQGRDLQSVSVATELTNGLLSYSERGQDYVDDLQAMIRHNAEFWTN
;
A
#
# COMPACT_ATOMS: atom_id res chain seq x y z
N MET A 1 65.55 5.24 -34.04
CA MET A 1 65.01 5.07 -32.64
C MET A 1 63.73 5.91 -32.54
N LEU A 2 62.60 5.30 -32.73
CA LEU A 2 61.30 5.99 -32.65
C LEU A 2 60.69 5.67 -31.27
N SER A 3 60.68 6.69 -30.43
CA SER A 3 60.04 6.62 -29.10
C SER A 3 58.51 6.67 -29.25
N PHE A 4 57.82 5.54 -29.08
CA PHE A 4 56.37 5.49 -29.05
C PHE A 4 55.87 6.06 -27.71
N ASN A 5 55.10 7.15 -27.81
CA ASN A 5 54.59 7.88 -26.65
C ASN A 5 53.39 7.14 -26.04
N SER A 6 53.62 6.32 -25.01
CA SER A 6 52.66 5.45 -24.31
C SER A 6 51.46 6.21 -23.70
N LYS A 7 51.61 7.51 -23.46
CA LYS A 7 50.53 8.36 -22.87
C LYS A 7 49.33 8.61 -23.82
N SER A 8 49.57 8.60 -25.14
CA SER A 8 48.47 8.86 -26.11
C SER A 8 47.54 7.67 -26.33
N ILE A 9 48.03 6.45 -26.08
CA ILE A 9 47.23 5.21 -26.19
C ILE A 9 46.29 5.07 -24.99
N PHE A 10 46.80 5.40 -23.79
CA PHE A 10 45.98 5.31 -22.56
C PHE A 10 44.80 6.30 -22.57
N PHE A 11 44.99 7.52 -23.11
CA PHE A 11 43.92 8.52 -23.22
C PHE A 11 42.83 8.13 -24.24
N ARG A 12 43.22 7.46 -25.34
CA ARG A 12 42.28 7.01 -26.38
C ARG A 12 41.42 5.83 -25.93
N THR A 13 42.01 4.90 -25.18
CA THR A 13 41.28 3.72 -24.65
C THR A 13 40.28 4.10 -23.54
N THR A 14 40.63 5.03 -22.65
CA THR A 14 39.73 5.54 -21.64
C THR A 14 38.59 6.37 -22.20
N ALA A 15 38.80 7.18 -23.23
CA ALA A 15 37.78 7.96 -23.89
C ALA A 15 36.75 7.06 -24.65
N VAL A 16 37.23 6.01 -25.30
CA VAL A 16 36.35 5.04 -26.00
C VAL A 16 35.53 4.21 -25.00
N ALA A 17 36.11 3.81 -23.86
CA ALA A 17 35.40 3.08 -22.79
C ALA A 17 34.34 3.95 -22.13
N LEU A 18 34.58 5.23 -21.91
CA LEU A 18 33.59 6.18 -21.38
C LEU A 18 32.45 6.46 -22.38
N LEU A 19 32.76 6.58 -23.66
CA LEU A 19 31.74 6.76 -24.71
C LEU A 19 30.87 5.50 -24.86
N ALA A 20 31.45 4.30 -24.78
CA ALA A 20 30.68 3.04 -24.83
C ALA A 20 29.78 2.86 -23.58
N ALA A 21 30.26 3.24 -22.39
CA ALA A 21 29.45 3.22 -21.18
C ALA A 21 28.28 4.22 -21.28
N PHE A 22 28.50 5.43 -21.79
CA PHE A 22 27.45 6.42 -21.99
C PHE A 22 26.41 5.99 -23.04
N SER A 23 26.82 5.29 -24.10
CA SER A 23 25.89 4.79 -25.13
C SER A 23 25.02 3.63 -24.65
N CYS A 24 25.39 2.90 -23.61
CA CYS A 24 24.56 1.84 -23.01
C CYS A 24 23.68 2.35 -21.86
N ILE A 25 24.15 3.33 -21.10
CA ILE A 25 23.40 3.90 -19.95
C ILE A 25 22.17 4.68 -20.43
N GLY A 26 22.29 5.47 -21.48
CA GLY A 26 21.17 6.25 -22.05
C GLY A 26 19.99 5.40 -22.48
N PRO A 27 20.15 4.37 -23.32
CA PRO A 27 19.06 3.44 -23.68
C PRO A 27 18.50 2.66 -22.49
N TYR A 28 19.33 2.26 -21.52
CA TYR A 28 18.90 1.57 -20.30
C TYR A 28 18.03 2.47 -19.41
N LEU A 29 18.43 3.73 -19.19
CA LEU A 29 17.64 4.71 -18.44
C LEU A 29 16.34 5.04 -19.15
N HIS A 30 16.38 5.22 -20.48
CA HIS A 30 15.18 5.46 -21.28
C HIS A 30 14.22 4.26 -21.29
N TYR A 31 14.75 3.03 -21.36
CA TYR A 31 13.96 1.80 -21.22
C TYR A 31 13.33 1.69 -19.83
N LYS A 32 14.07 2.03 -18.78
CA LYS A 32 13.58 2.05 -17.40
C LYS A 32 12.51 3.12 -17.16
N GLU A 33 12.68 4.31 -17.76
CA GLU A 33 11.66 5.37 -17.75
C GLU A 33 10.41 4.99 -18.54
N GLN A 34 10.56 4.38 -19.72
CA GLN A 34 9.42 3.92 -20.52
C GLN A 34 8.66 2.78 -19.84
N THR A 35 9.36 1.83 -19.20
CA THR A 35 8.71 0.76 -18.42
C THR A 35 8.02 1.32 -17.19
N ALA A 36 8.66 2.22 -16.45
CA ALA A 36 8.05 2.91 -15.32
C ALA A 36 6.83 3.77 -15.73
N SER A 37 6.92 4.46 -16.86
CA SER A 37 5.82 5.26 -17.44
C SER A 37 4.67 4.39 -17.94
N LYS A 38 4.94 3.25 -18.59
CA LYS A 38 3.92 2.27 -18.99
C LYS A 38 3.25 1.63 -17.78
N GLN A 39 4.04 1.27 -16.76
CA GLN A 39 3.53 0.71 -15.50
C GLN A 39 2.69 1.75 -14.75
N LYS A 40 3.12 3.00 -14.68
CA LYS A 40 2.34 4.11 -14.10
C LYS A 40 1.03 4.37 -14.86
N LYS A 41 1.03 4.25 -16.20
CA LYS A 41 -0.16 4.44 -17.03
C LYS A 41 -1.16 3.27 -16.94
N SER A 42 -0.69 2.03 -16.71
CA SER A 42 -1.54 0.85 -16.50
C SER A 42 -2.19 0.81 -15.12
N ILE A 43 -1.63 1.50 -14.12
CA ILE A 43 -2.14 1.59 -12.74
C ILE A 43 -3.28 2.63 -12.62
N HIS A 44 -3.49 3.50 -13.61
CA HIS A 44 -4.44 4.61 -13.51
C HIS A 44 -5.89 4.27 -13.88
N SER A 45 -6.15 3.20 -14.59
CA SER A 45 -7.51 2.80 -14.98
C SER A 45 -7.84 1.40 -14.49
N LEU A 46 -8.98 1.27 -13.81
CA LEU A 46 -9.52 -0.02 -13.41
C LEU A 46 -9.86 -0.84 -14.68
N PRO A 47 -9.37 -2.10 -14.82
CA PRO A 47 -9.77 -2.98 -15.91
C PRO A 47 -11.27 -3.26 -15.88
N ASP A 48 -11.85 -3.56 -17.03
CA ASP A 48 -13.25 -4.00 -17.10
C ASP A 48 -13.38 -5.46 -16.67
N PHE A 49 -13.47 -5.68 -15.36
CA PHE A 49 -13.65 -7.01 -14.80
C PHE A 49 -15.03 -7.63 -15.10
N ALA A 50 -16.00 -6.85 -15.60
CA ALA A 50 -17.29 -7.36 -16.02
C ALA A 50 -17.20 -8.10 -17.38
N SER A 51 -16.18 -7.84 -18.18
CA SER A 51 -15.99 -8.47 -19.50
C SER A 51 -15.46 -9.91 -19.44
N PHE A 52 -15.09 -10.43 -18.27
CA PHE A 52 -14.59 -11.81 -18.12
C PHE A 52 -15.74 -12.80 -18.01
N ASP A 53 -15.86 -13.71 -18.94
CA ASP A 53 -16.86 -14.80 -18.90
C ASP A 53 -16.47 -15.88 -17.89
N ASN A 54 -15.17 -16.11 -17.67
CA ASN A 54 -14.65 -17.12 -16.74
C ASN A 54 -14.32 -16.52 -15.38
N VAL A 55 -14.96 -17.05 -14.33
CA VAL A 55 -14.82 -16.55 -12.95
C VAL A 55 -13.38 -16.67 -12.44
N THR A 56 -12.68 -17.77 -12.70
CA THR A 56 -11.29 -17.98 -12.26
C THR A 56 -10.36 -16.98 -12.94
N GLN A 57 -10.54 -16.75 -14.24
CA GLN A 57 -9.77 -15.73 -14.96
C GLN A 57 -10.04 -14.31 -14.45
N LYS A 58 -11.30 -13.99 -14.15
CA LYS A 58 -11.68 -12.72 -13.52
C LYS A 58 -10.98 -12.51 -12.19
N LYS A 59 -11.03 -13.50 -11.31
CA LYS A 59 -10.37 -13.46 -10.00
C LYS A 59 -8.86 -13.26 -10.14
N LYS A 60 -8.24 -14.07 -11.02
CA LYS A 60 -6.80 -13.94 -11.30
C LYS A 60 -6.44 -12.54 -11.77
N ALA A 61 -7.17 -12.02 -12.76
CA ALA A 61 -6.93 -10.69 -13.30
C ALA A 61 -7.10 -9.58 -12.24
N PHE A 62 -8.09 -9.73 -11.33
CA PHE A 62 -8.31 -8.79 -10.24
C PHE A 62 -7.15 -8.79 -9.23
N PHE A 63 -6.69 -9.97 -8.82
CA PHE A 63 -5.57 -10.10 -7.89
C PHE A 63 -4.25 -9.65 -8.52
N ASP A 64 -3.96 -10.06 -9.75
CA ASP A 64 -2.75 -9.64 -10.48
C ASP A 64 -2.70 -8.12 -10.67
N PHE A 65 -3.84 -7.48 -10.87
CA PHE A 65 -3.94 -6.02 -10.97
C PHE A 65 -3.64 -5.31 -9.64
N LEU A 66 -4.14 -5.84 -8.52
CA LEU A 66 -3.96 -5.22 -7.20
C LEU A 66 -2.62 -5.51 -6.54
N ARG A 67 -2.05 -6.70 -6.79
CA ARG A 67 -0.81 -7.17 -6.15
C ARG A 67 0.33 -6.16 -6.13
N PRO A 68 0.71 -5.53 -7.26
CA PRO A 68 1.78 -4.53 -7.25
C PRO A 68 1.45 -3.29 -6.41
N MET A 69 0.17 -2.94 -6.28
CA MET A 69 -0.26 -1.79 -5.49
C MET A 69 -0.15 -2.06 -3.99
N VAL A 70 -0.53 -3.25 -3.56
CA VAL A 70 -0.36 -3.72 -2.18
C VAL A 70 1.13 -3.80 -1.82
N ALA A 71 1.97 -4.33 -2.72
CA ALA A 71 3.41 -4.41 -2.52
C ALA A 71 4.05 -3.01 -2.37
N ILE A 72 3.63 -2.01 -3.18
CA ILE A 72 4.08 -0.62 -3.07
C ILE A 72 3.75 -0.05 -1.69
N GLU A 73 2.53 -0.26 -1.20
CA GLU A 73 2.13 0.26 0.11
C GLU A 73 2.85 -0.44 1.26
N ASN A 74 3.01 -1.75 1.21
CA ASN A 74 3.80 -2.48 2.21
C ASN A 74 5.25 -2.00 2.23
N GLN A 75 5.87 -1.78 1.07
CA GLN A 75 7.23 -1.25 0.98
C GLN A 75 7.34 0.17 1.55
N ARG A 76 6.35 1.04 1.29
CA ARG A 76 6.28 2.38 1.88
C ARG A 76 6.26 2.30 3.41
N VAL A 77 5.39 1.46 3.95
CA VAL A 77 5.25 1.29 5.41
C VAL A 77 6.53 0.71 6.03
N LEU A 78 7.17 -0.26 5.39
CA LEU A 78 8.46 -0.79 5.86
C LEU A 78 9.57 0.27 5.91
N GLN A 79 9.60 1.19 4.94
CA GLN A 79 10.55 2.32 4.95
C GLN A 79 10.26 3.33 6.06
N GLU A 80 8.99 3.51 6.41
CA GLU A 80 8.59 4.35 7.54
C GLU A 80 8.94 3.70 8.87
N ARG A 81 8.69 2.38 9.02
CA ARG A 81 9.11 1.61 10.19
C ARG A 81 10.64 1.65 10.38
N ALA A 82 11.39 1.34 9.34
CA ALA A 82 12.85 1.37 9.41
C ALA A 82 13.39 2.74 9.85
N PHE A 83 12.74 3.84 9.42
CA PHE A 83 13.07 5.17 9.92
C PHE A 83 12.75 5.31 11.41
N LEU A 84 11.57 4.90 11.87
CA LEU A 84 11.18 5.00 13.29
C LEU A 84 12.11 4.18 14.18
N GLU A 85 12.45 2.96 13.77
CA GLU A 85 13.35 2.04 14.47
C GLU A 85 14.81 2.53 14.51
N SER A 86 15.21 3.38 13.55
CA SER A 86 16.57 3.96 13.49
C SER A 86 16.74 5.24 14.30
N LEU A 87 15.69 5.76 14.94
CA LEU A 87 15.75 7.04 15.65
C LEU A 87 16.51 6.93 16.97
N ASP A 88 17.54 7.75 17.10
CA ASP A 88 18.13 8.10 18.39
C ASP A 88 17.41 9.34 18.93
N LEU A 89 16.54 9.15 19.91
CA LEU A 89 15.71 10.24 20.46
C LEU A 89 16.52 11.35 21.11
N GLN A 90 17.74 11.04 21.62
CA GLN A 90 18.60 12.02 22.27
C GLN A 90 19.37 12.88 21.25
N ASN A 91 19.61 12.36 20.04
CA ASN A 91 20.44 13.00 19.00
C ASN A 91 19.66 13.26 17.69
N MET A 92 18.35 13.55 17.77
CA MET A 92 17.55 13.84 16.59
C MET A 92 17.96 15.15 15.90
N THR A 93 18.23 15.07 14.60
CA THR A 93 18.40 16.26 13.75
C THR A 93 17.05 16.95 13.51
N ALA A 94 17.07 18.22 13.06
CA ALA A 94 15.84 18.92 12.66
C ALA A 94 15.08 18.16 11.55
N LYS A 95 15.80 17.50 10.62
CA LYS A 95 15.18 16.68 9.57
C LYS A 95 14.51 15.43 10.14
N HIS A 96 15.10 14.80 11.16
CA HIS A 96 14.46 13.66 11.83
C HIS A 96 13.17 14.09 12.52
N ARG A 97 13.18 15.22 13.24
CA ARG A 97 11.98 15.78 13.91
C ARG A 97 10.86 16.12 12.92
N ASP A 98 11.19 16.78 11.81
CA ASP A 98 10.19 17.12 10.77
C ASP A 98 9.55 15.84 10.18
N ARG A 99 10.37 14.82 9.86
CA ARG A 99 9.86 13.55 9.34
C ARG A 99 9.01 12.79 10.36
N LEU A 100 9.44 12.73 11.62
CA LEU A 100 8.70 12.12 12.71
C LEU A 100 7.34 12.80 12.92
N ASN A 101 7.30 14.14 12.96
CA ASN A 101 6.06 14.90 13.09
C ASN A 101 5.09 14.62 11.93
N LYS A 102 5.58 14.55 10.70
CA LYS A 102 4.76 14.20 9.53
C LYS A 102 4.18 12.80 9.65
N LEU A 103 4.95 11.82 10.10
CA LEU A 103 4.46 10.47 10.33
C LEU A 103 3.41 10.44 11.45
N ALA A 104 3.66 11.09 12.57
CA ALA A 104 2.73 11.16 13.68
C ALA A 104 1.38 11.76 13.27
N LEU A 105 1.39 12.85 12.52
CA LEU A 105 0.17 13.43 11.93
C LEU A 105 -0.52 12.45 10.99
N SER A 106 0.23 11.79 10.10
CA SER A 106 -0.32 10.84 9.13
C SER A 106 -0.98 9.65 9.80
N TYR A 107 -0.38 9.13 10.88
CA TYR A 107 -0.89 7.99 11.64
C TYR A 107 -1.81 8.38 12.80
N ASN A 108 -2.13 9.67 12.94
CA ASN A 108 -3.00 10.19 14.00
C ASN A 108 -2.47 9.85 15.42
N VAL A 109 -1.17 10.00 15.60
CA VAL A 109 -0.48 9.89 16.91
C VAL A 109 -0.13 11.28 17.39
N THR A 110 -0.49 11.58 18.64
CA THR A 110 -0.12 12.85 19.25
C THR A 110 1.30 12.78 19.80
N LEU A 111 2.19 13.62 19.28
CA LEU A 111 3.51 13.82 19.86
C LEU A 111 3.50 15.04 20.77
N SER A 112 4.21 14.98 21.90
CA SER A 112 4.57 16.18 22.64
C SER A 112 5.53 17.02 21.78
N ILE A 113 5.29 18.34 21.75
CA ILE A 113 6.06 19.25 20.89
C ILE A 113 7.55 19.30 21.30
N GLU A 114 7.84 19.00 22.56
CA GLU A 114 9.17 19.16 23.15
C GLU A 114 9.95 17.86 23.24
N GLU A 115 9.28 16.71 23.38
CA GLU A 115 9.97 15.42 23.55
C GLU A 115 9.18 14.27 22.88
N ALA A 116 9.75 13.70 21.83
CA ALA A 116 9.31 12.39 21.35
C ALA A 116 9.72 11.35 22.40
N SER A 117 8.77 10.63 22.97
CA SER A 117 9.02 9.55 23.93
C SER A 117 9.10 8.20 23.23
N GLU A 118 9.75 7.22 23.87
CA GLU A 118 9.73 5.82 23.40
C GLU A 118 8.29 5.31 23.24
N ASP A 119 7.38 5.68 24.14
CA ASP A 119 5.97 5.29 24.06
C ASP A 119 5.30 5.81 22.79
N SER A 120 5.61 7.06 22.39
CA SER A 120 5.08 7.63 21.15
C SER A 120 5.63 6.92 19.91
N ILE A 121 6.91 6.53 19.93
CA ILE A 121 7.51 5.72 18.85
C ILE A 121 6.89 4.33 18.81
N ASN A 122 6.70 3.69 19.95
CA ASN A 122 6.05 2.37 20.04
C ASN A 122 4.60 2.44 19.51
N GLU A 123 3.84 3.47 19.86
CA GLU A 123 2.50 3.68 19.29
C GLU A 123 2.54 3.86 17.76
N LEU A 124 3.51 4.63 17.25
CA LEU A 124 3.71 4.76 15.80
C LEU A 124 4.06 3.43 15.15
N LEU A 125 4.92 2.60 15.76
CA LEU A 125 5.30 1.29 15.26
C LEU A 125 4.13 0.29 15.27
N VAL A 126 3.22 0.38 16.23
CA VAL A 126 1.96 -0.41 16.23
C VAL A 126 1.06 0.00 15.07
N ARG A 127 0.99 1.30 14.76
CA ARG A 127 0.16 1.83 13.66
C ARG A 127 0.82 1.64 12.30
N ALA A 128 2.05 2.11 12.14
CA ALA A 128 2.80 1.99 10.88
C ALA A 128 3.32 0.56 10.70
N ASN A 129 2.45 -0.36 10.26
CA ASN A 129 2.85 -1.74 9.98
C ASN A 129 2.17 -2.28 8.72
N VAL A 130 2.76 -3.33 8.15
CA VAL A 130 2.32 -3.98 6.92
C VAL A 130 0.96 -4.66 7.05
N LEU A 131 0.33 -4.90 5.91
CA LEU A 131 -0.90 -5.70 5.81
C LEU A 131 -0.66 -6.89 4.89
N PRO A 132 -1.13 -8.10 5.27
CA PRO A 132 -1.04 -9.28 4.40
C PRO A 132 -1.79 -9.04 3.09
N GLU A 133 -1.18 -9.45 1.98
CA GLU A 133 -1.76 -9.32 0.65
C GLU A 133 -3.16 -9.93 0.58
N ALA A 134 -3.32 -11.15 1.09
CA ALA A 134 -4.58 -11.88 1.06
C ALA A 134 -5.72 -11.10 1.75
N LEU A 135 -5.47 -10.45 2.90
CA LEU A 135 -6.46 -9.64 3.59
C LEU A 135 -6.89 -8.44 2.76
N VAL A 136 -5.93 -7.67 2.25
CA VAL A 136 -6.20 -6.46 1.46
C VAL A 136 -7.01 -6.80 0.21
N MET A 137 -6.61 -7.85 -0.51
CA MET A 137 -7.25 -8.23 -1.76
C MET A 137 -8.65 -8.81 -1.57
N ILE A 138 -8.87 -9.59 -0.50
CA ILE A 138 -10.19 -10.14 -0.21
C ILE A 138 -11.17 -9.05 0.22
N GLN A 139 -10.75 -8.10 1.03
CA GLN A 139 -11.61 -6.96 1.36
C GLN A 139 -11.92 -6.12 0.11
N ALA A 140 -10.91 -5.84 -0.74
CA ALA A 140 -11.15 -5.16 -2.01
C ALA A 140 -12.16 -5.92 -2.90
N ALA A 141 -12.03 -7.25 -3.01
CA ALA A 141 -12.94 -8.09 -3.80
C ALA A 141 -14.37 -8.05 -3.25
N ASN A 142 -14.51 -8.18 -1.93
CA ASN A 142 -15.80 -8.18 -1.25
C ASN A 142 -16.52 -6.82 -1.40
N GLU A 143 -15.83 -5.72 -1.09
CA GLU A 143 -16.40 -4.37 -1.06
C GLU A 143 -16.66 -3.80 -2.47
N SER A 144 -15.91 -4.23 -3.47
CA SER A 144 -16.04 -3.73 -4.84
C SER A 144 -16.82 -4.64 -5.78
N ALA A 145 -17.35 -5.79 -5.29
CA ALA A 145 -17.88 -6.85 -6.14
C ALA A 145 -16.88 -7.26 -7.24
N TRP A 146 -15.63 -7.53 -6.85
CA TRP A 146 -14.53 -7.86 -7.76
C TRP A 146 -14.26 -6.75 -8.79
N GLY A 147 -14.30 -5.49 -8.36
CA GLY A 147 -14.05 -4.33 -9.21
C GLY A 147 -15.19 -3.95 -10.15
N THR A 148 -16.35 -4.58 -10.05
CA THR A 148 -17.50 -4.31 -10.95
C THR A 148 -18.50 -3.33 -10.38
N SER A 149 -18.44 -2.99 -9.10
CA SER A 149 -19.36 -2.06 -8.47
C SER A 149 -19.28 -0.65 -9.09
N ARG A 150 -20.38 0.11 -8.94
CA ARG A 150 -20.43 1.50 -9.41
C ARG A 150 -19.31 2.36 -8.82
N PHE A 151 -19.03 2.21 -7.54
CA PHE A 151 -18.01 3.00 -6.85
C PHE A 151 -16.58 2.62 -7.27
N ALA A 152 -16.32 1.32 -7.52
CA ALA A 152 -15.05 0.88 -8.07
C ALA A 152 -14.81 1.53 -9.45
N ARG A 153 -15.82 1.53 -10.32
CA ARG A 153 -15.71 2.00 -11.72
C ARG A 153 -15.73 3.53 -11.86
N GLN A 154 -16.51 4.24 -11.05
CA GLN A 154 -16.70 5.70 -11.15
C GLN A 154 -15.79 6.49 -10.23
N ALA A 155 -15.36 5.90 -9.12
CA ALA A 155 -14.63 6.59 -8.06
C ALA A 155 -13.28 5.96 -7.73
N ASN A 156 -12.83 4.92 -8.47
CA ASN A 156 -11.64 4.13 -8.16
C ASN A 156 -11.63 3.59 -6.71
N ASN A 157 -12.80 3.48 -6.08
CA ASN A 157 -12.93 3.12 -4.67
C ASN A 157 -13.25 1.63 -4.55
N LEU A 158 -12.23 0.83 -4.21
CA LEU A 158 -12.34 -0.62 -4.09
C LEU A 158 -12.71 -1.10 -2.68
N PHE A 159 -12.72 -0.21 -1.69
CA PHE A 159 -12.91 -0.56 -0.28
C PHE A 159 -14.13 0.10 0.35
N GLY A 160 -15.00 0.75 -0.43
CA GLY A 160 -16.16 1.44 0.10
C GLY A 160 -15.84 2.60 1.05
N GLN A 161 -14.65 3.20 0.94
CA GLN A 161 -14.19 4.24 1.85
C GLN A 161 -15.09 5.48 1.75
N TRP A 162 -15.44 6.04 2.91
CA TRP A 162 -16.26 7.24 3.01
C TRP A 162 -15.42 8.50 3.19
N CYS A 163 -15.99 9.61 2.76
CA CYS A 163 -15.50 10.95 3.06
C CYS A 163 -16.68 11.85 3.49
N TYR A 164 -16.37 12.93 4.20
CA TYR A 164 -17.38 13.73 4.91
C TYR A 164 -17.39 15.21 4.50
N THR A 165 -16.54 15.59 3.55
CA THR A 165 -16.56 16.93 2.97
C THR A 165 -17.47 16.90 1.73
N PRO A 166 -18.46 17.78 1.61
CA PRO A 166 -19.33 17.83 0.43
C PRO A 166 -18.53 17.91 -0.88
N GLY A 167 -18.86 17.06 -1.84
CA GLY A 167 -18.18 16.98 -3.13
C GLY A 167 -16.88 16.17 -3.13
N CYS A 168 -16.55 15.47 -2.04
CA CYS A 168 -15.35 14.62 -1.96
C CYS A 168 -15.52 13.27 -2.65
N GLY A 169 -16.75 12.91 -3.05
CA GLY A 169 -17.01 11.60 -3.60
C GLY A 169 -18.32 11.49 -4.38
N VAL A 170 -18.83 10.28 -4.45
CA VAL A 170 -20.08 9.92 -5.10
C VAL A 170 -21.15 9.69 -4.03
N VAL A 171 -22.27 10.38 -4.16
CA VAL A 171 -23.41 10.22 -3.24
C VAL A 171 -24.02 8.83 -3.40
N PRO A 172 -24.16 8.04 -2.31
CA PRO A 172 -24.88 6.77 -2.35
C PRO A 172 -26.35 6.99 -2.75
N LEU A 173 -26.91 6.10 -3.60
CA LEU A 173 -28.31 6.21 -4.04
C LEU A 173 -29.30 6.05 -2.87
N GLU A 174 -28.96 5.20 -1.91
CA GLU A 174 -29.79 4.88 -0.74
C GLU A 174 -29.29 5.62 0.53
N ARG A 175 -28.62 6.78 0.36
CA ARG A 175 -28.17 7.55 1.52
C ARG A 175 -29.36 8.00 2.36
N VAL A 176 -29.32 7.64 3.65
CA VAL A 176 -30.36 8.03 4.62
C VAL A 176 -30.50 9.55 4.66
N GLN A 177 -31.71 10.04 4.75
CA GLN A 177 -31.99 11.49 4.83
C GLN A 177 -31.29 12.07 6.06
N GLY A 178 -30.53 13.15 5.86
CA GLY A 178 -29.71 13.80 6.90
C GLY A 178 -28.28 13.26 7.04
N ALA A 179 -27.91 12.19 6.33
CA ALA A 179 -26.52 11.74 6.28
C ALA A 179 -25.71 12.61 5.29
N PHE A 180 -24.46 12.94 5.66
CA PHE A 180 -23.58 13.81 4.88
C PHE A 180 -22.42 13.09 4.21
N HIS A 181 -22.23 11.77 4.47
CA HIS A 181 -21.14 11.01 3.91
C HIS A 181 -21.32 10.76 2.41
N GLU A 182 -20.23 10.78 1.70
CA GLU A 182 -20.10 10.36 0.32
C GLU A 182 -19.11 9.19 0.23
N VAL A 183 -19.22 8.36 -0.81
CA VAL A 183 -18.20 7.36 -1.12
C VAL A 183 -17.05 8.07 -1.82
N ALA A 184 -15.88 8.08 -1.17
CA ALA A 184 -14.72 8.86 -1.59
C ALA A 184 -14.30 8.55 -3.04
N THR A 185 -13.96 9.59 -3.80
CA THR A 185 -13.38 9.47 -5.13
C THR A 185 -11.87 9.59 -5.05
N PHE A 186 -11.16 8.67 -5.68
CA PHE A 186 -9.70 8.64 -5.75
C PHE A 186 -9.21 8.95 -7.16
N SER A 187 -8.05 9.61 -7.27
CA SER A 187 -7.43 9.93 -8.56
C SER A 187 -6.95 8.66 -9.28
N SER A 188 -6.66 7.61 -8.53
CA SER A 188 -6.25 6.29 -9.04
C SER A 188 -6.66 5.17 -8.09
N VAL A 189 -6.62 3.92 -8.57
CA VAL A 189 -6.80 2.75 -7.71
C VAL A 189 -5.66 2.64 -6.68
N GLN A 190 -4.43 3.04 -7.02
CA GLN A 190 -3.32 3.10 -6.07
C GLN A 190 -3.63 4.04 -4.90
N ASP A 191 -4.26 5.20 -5.15
CA ASP A 191 -4.66 6.13 -4.08
C ASP A 191 -5.75 5.52 -3.18
N SER A 192 -6.64 4.72 -3.74
CA SER A 192 -7.64 3.97 -2.96
C SER A 192 -6.98 2.91 -2.07
N VAL A 193 -5.99 2.16 -2.59
CA VAL A 193 -5.20 1.21 -1.80
C VAL A 193 -4.42 1.94 -0.70
N HIS A 194 -3.77 3.05 -1.02
CA HIS A 194 -3.10 3.91 -0.03
C HIS A 194 -4.08 4.37 1.07
N GLY A 195 -5.24 4.89 0.68
CA GLY A 195 -6.28 5.32 1.61
C GLY A 195 -6.75 4.18 2.53
N TYR A 196 -6.90 2.96 2.00
CA TYR A 196 -7.22 1.79 2.80
C TYR A 196 -6.12 1.46 3.82
N PHE A 197 -4.85 1.41 3.40
CA PHE A 197 -3.72 1.21 4.32
C PHE A 197 -3.70 2.24 5.44
N MET A 198 -3.87 3.51 5.09
CA MET A 198 -3.94 4.58 6.09
C MET A 198 -5.14 4.43 7.00
N ASN A 199 -6.30 4.02 6.48
CA ASN A 199 -7.50 3.81 7.29
C ASN A 199 -7.30 2.69 8.30
N VAL A 200 -6.83 1.51 7.89
CA VAL A 200 -6.54 0.37 8.78
C VAL A 200 -5.49 0.76 9.83
N ASN A 201 -4.47 1.48 9.43
CA ASN A 201 -3.32 1.81 10.26
C ASN A 201 -3.59 2.96 11.27
N ARG A 202 -4.61 3.81 11.07
CA ARG A 202 -4.85 4.97 11.95
C ARG A 202 -6.25 5.07 12.55
N ASN A 203 -7.27 4.54 11.90
CA ASN A 203 -8.64 4.70 12.35
C ASN A 203 -8.92 3.85 13.59
N ARG A 204 -9.70 4.41 14.53
CA ARG A 204 -10.05 3.74 15.79
C ARG A 204 -10.82 2.43 15.57
N ALA A 205 -11.64 2.34 14.52
CA ALA A 205 -12.40 1.14 14.19
C ALA A 205 -11.53 -0.11 13.98
N TYR A 206 -10.25 0.06 13.60
CA TYR A 206 -9.30 -1.04 13.37
C TYR A 206 -8.30 -1.23 14.52
N LYS A 207 -8.60 -0.70 15.71
CA LYS A 207 -7.71 -0.82 16.87
C LYS A 207 -7.45 -2.28 17.21
N GLU A 208 -8.49 -3.11 17.24
CA GLU A 208 -8.40 -4.55 17.55
C GLU A 208 -7.52 -5.30 16.53
N LEU A 209 -7.71 -5.03 15.24
CA LEU A 209 -6.85 -5.60 14.19
C LEU A 209 -5.36 -5.26 14.43
N ARG A 210 -5.06 -4.01 14.78
CA ARG A 210 -3.68 -3.59 15.07
C ARG A 210 -3.11 -4.24 16.32
N GLU A 211 -3.92 -4.48 17.37
CA GLU A 211 -3.53 -5.18 18.58
C GLU A 211 -3.21 -6.66 18.29
N ILE A 212 -4.05 -7.34 17.51
CA ILE A 212 -3.76 -8.71 17.05
C ILE A 212 -2.45 -8.71 16.25
N ARG A 213 -2.30 -7.78 15.29
CA ARG A 213 -1.08 -7.68 14.45
C ARG A 213 0.17 -7.44 15.29
N ALA A 214 0.12 -6.55 16.27
CA ALA A 214 1.24 -6.29 17.17
C ALA A 214 1.62 -7.52 18.01
N THR A 215 0.64 -8.29 18.46
CA THR A 215 0.87 -9.55 19.17
C THR A 215 1.57 -10.58 18.28
N LEU A 216 1.13 -10.71 17.02
CA LEU A 216 1.74 -11.64 16.06
C LEU A 216 3.17 -11.20 15.67
N ASP A 217 3.42 -9.90 15.57
CA ASP A 217 4.74 -9.31 15.32
C ASP A 217 5.71 -9.66 16.46
N MET A 218 5.29 -9.47 17.72
CA MET A 218 6.07 -9.85 18.91
C MET A 218 6.36 -11.36 18.99
N GLN A 219 5.50 -12.19 18.42
CA GLN A 219 5.71 -13.63 18.30
C GLN A 219 6.65 -14.02 17.16
N GLY A 220 7.17 -13.06 16.38
CA GLY A 220 8.03 -13.29 15.22
C GLY A 220 7.31 -13.93 14.04
N ARG A 221 5.98 -13.78 13.95
CA ARG A 221 5.20 -14.30 12.83
C ARG A 221 5.44 -13.46 11.57
N ASP A 222 5.46 -14.10 10.43
CA ASP A 222 5.48 -13.38 9.15
C ASP A 222 4.13 -12.67 8.94
N LEU A 223 4.13 -11.36 9.15
CA LEU A 223 2.92 -10.52 9.03
C LEU A 223 2.33 -10.46 7.63
N GLN A 224 3.04 -10.92 6.60
CA GLN A 224 2.54 -10.96 5.23
C GLN A 224 1.98 -12.33 4.83
N SER A 225 2.06 -13.33 5.72
CA SER A 225 1.57 -14.68 5.46
C SER A 225 0.04 -14.76 5.41
N VAL A 226 -0.47 -15.78 4.71
CA VAL A 226 -1.91 -16.08 4.60
C VAL A 226 -2.53 -16.44 5.95
N SER A 227 -1.77 -17.13 6.81
CA SER A 227 -2.24 -17.47 8.16
C SER A 227 -2.50 -16.21 9.00
N VAL A 228 -1.57 -15.25 8.94
CA VAL A 228 -1.75 -13.94 9.61
C VAL A 228 -2.91 -13.17 8.97
N ALA A 229 -3.10 -13.20 7.64
CA ALA A 229 -4.26 -12.60 7.01
C ALA A 229 -5.57 -13.12 7.61
N THR A 230 -5.68 -14.43 7.80
CA THR A 230 -6.85 -15.07 8.40
C THR A 230 -7.04 -14.64 9.87
N GLU A 231 -5.98 -14.60 10.66
CA GLU A 231 -6.05 -14.18 12.07
C GLU A 231 -6.45 -12.71 12.22
N LEU A 232 -5.96 -11.81 11.35
CA LEU A 232 -6.30 -10.38 11.37
C LEU A 232 -7.76 -10.10 11.05
N THR A 233 -8.48 -10.98 10.34
CA THR A 233 -9.92 -10.79 10.11
C THR A 233 -10.73 -10.73 11.41
N ASN A 234 -10.26 -11.39 12.48
CA ASN A 234 -10.93 -11.36 13.78
C ASN A 234 -10.99 -9.93 14.39
N GLY A 235 -10.07 -9.05 14.00
CA GLY A 235 -10.09 -7.64 14.39
C GLY A 235 -11.01 -6.76 13.53
N LEU A 236 -11.85 -7.35 12.69
CA LEU A 236 -12.79 -6.65 11.81
C LEU A 236 -14.27 -6.79 12.23
N LEU A 237 -14.53 -7.31 13.42
CA LEU A 237 -15.89 -7.48 13.96
C LEU A 237 -16.72 -6.18 13.91
N SER A 238 -16.08 -5.05 14.17
CA SER A 238 -16.72 -3.72 14.16
C SER A 238 -16.71 -3.04 12.78
N TYR A 239 -16.18 -3.71 11.74
CA TYR A 239 -16.11 -3.14 10.39
C TYR A 239 -17.47 -3.15 9.68
N SER A 240 -18.23 -4.20 9.86
CA SER A 240 -19.56 -4.40 9.25
C SER A 240 -20.60 -4.62 10.35
N GLU A 241 -21.82 -4.14 10.12
CA GLU A 241 -23.00 -4.45 10.98
C GLU A 241 -23.26 -5.96 11.08
N ARG A 242 -22.75 -6.75 10.12
CA ARG A 242 -22.84 -8.23 10.11
C ARG A 242 -21.94 -8.91 11.16
N GLY A 243 -20.98 -8.18 11.76
CA GLY A 243 -20.12 -8.71 12.83
C GLY A 243 -19.39 -9.99 12.45
N GLN A 244 -19.66 -11.09 13.16
CA GLN A 244 -18.99 -12.38 12.94
C GLN A 244 -19.22 -12.97 11.54
N ASP A 245 -20.41 -12.84 10.98
CA ASP A 245 -20.71 -13.34 9.63
C ASP A 245 -19.82 -12.69 8.57
N TYR A 246 -19.44 -11.42 8.76
CA TYR A 246 -18.51 -10.74 7.88
C TYR A 246 -17.10 -11.35 7.98
N VAL A 247 -16.64 -11.61 9.19
CA VAL A 247 -15.33 -12.25 9.45
C VAL A 247 -15.29 -13.64 8.82
N ASP A 248 -16.33 -14.44 9.02
CA ASP A 248 -16.45 -15.80 8.50
C ASP A 248 -16.43 -15.83 6.97
N ASP A 249 -17.10 -14.88 6.32
CA ASP A 249 -17.08 -14.70 4.88
C ASP A 249 -15.68 -14.37 4.37
N LEU A 250 -14.98 -13.42 5.01
CA LEU A 250 -13.60 -13.08 4.61
C LEU A 250 -12.67 -14.28 4.74
N GLN A 251 -12.75 -15.04 5.86
CA GLN A 251 -11.95 -16.23 6.06
C GLN A 251 -12.29 -17.31 5.03
N ALA A 252 -13.58 -17.51 4.71
CA ALA A 252 -14.00 -18.42 3.65
C ALA A 252 -13.44 -17.98 2.28
N MET A 253 -13.48 -16.69 1.98
CA MET A 253 -12.92 -16.15 0.74
C MET A 253 -11.40 -16.34 0.67
N ILE A 254 -10.66 -16.14 1.77
CA ILE A 254 -9.21 -16.42 1.83
C ILE A 254 -8.95 -17.89 1.49
N ARG A 255 -9.66 -18.83 2.11
CA ARG A 255 -9.52 -20.27 1.87
C ARG A 255 -9.88 -20.67 0.45
N HIS A 256 -11.01 -20.18 -0.08
CA HIS A 256 -11.49 -20.53 -1.43
C HIS A 256 -10.62 -19.96 -2.56
N ASN A 257 -9.75 -19.00 -2.27
CA ASN A 257 -8.85 -18.41 -3.24
C ASN A 257 -7.38 -18.74 -2.95
N ALA A 258 -7.12 -19.86 -2.23
CA ALA A 258 -5.79 -20.27 -1.80
C ALA A 258 -4.78 -20.41 -2.96
N GLU A 259 -5.26 -20.78 -4.16
CA GLU A 259 -4.44 -20.91 -5.37
C GLU A 259 -3.82 -19.59 -5.88
N PHE A 260 -4.33 -18.44 -5.45
CA PHE A 260 -3.86 -17.12 -5.89
C PHE A 260 -2.87 -16.47 -4.94
N TRP A 261 -2.69 -17.02 -3.72
CA TRP A 261 -1.75 -16.43 -2.77
C TRP A 261 -0.32 -16.90 -3.08
N THR A 262 0.57 -15.93 -3.22
CA THR A 262 2.01 -16.23 -3.25
C THR A 262 2.46 -16.52 -1.82
N ASN A 263 3.07 -17.69 -1.63
CA ASN A 263 3.72 -18.09 -0.38
C ASN A 263 5.00 -17.30 -0.17
#